data_ff4c1c2a7ead206576adef576b8958ed
#
_entry.id   ff4c1c2a7ead206576adef576b8958ed
#
_cell.length_a   1.000
_cell.length_b   1.000
_cell.length_c   1.000
_cell.angle_alpha   90.00
_cell.angle_beta   90.00
_cell.angle_gamma   90.00
#
_symmetry.space_group_name_H-M   'P 1'
#
loop_
_entity.id
_entity.type
_entity.pdbx_description
1 polymer ?
#
loop_
_entity_poly.entity_id
_entity_poly.type
_entity_poly.pdbx_seq_one_letter_code
_entity_poly.pdbx_strand_id
1 'polypeptide(L)'
;MKHLLLGDEAIAQGAIDAGLSGVYAYPGTPSTEITEYIQLCEKRKGDEAKGKIFCQWATNEKTAMEGALGMSYMGKRALVCMKHVGMNVCADAFMNAAITGVNGGLVVLAADDPSMH
;
A
#
# COMPACT_ATOMS: atom_id res chain seq x y z
N MET A 1 4.57 14.53 19.39
CA MET A 1 6.03 14.45 19.21
C MET A 1 6.37 14.62 17.74
N LYS A 2 7.40 15.41 17.47
CA LYS A 2 7.86 15.62 16.08
C LYS A 2 8.88 14.53 15.72
N HIS A 3 8.76 14.00 14.52
CA HIS A 3 9.71 13.03 13.99
C HIS A 3 10.29 13.53 12.67
N LEU A 4 11.54 13.19 12.43
CA LEU A 4 12.16 13.41 11.13
C LEU A 4 12.06 12.11 10.35
N LEU A 5 11.33 12.13 9.24
CA LEU A 5 11.07 10.95 8.43
C LEU A 5 11.46 11.22 6.97
N LEU A 6 11.89 10.17 6.29
CA LEU A 6 11.96 10.20 4.82
C LEU A 6 10.55 10.31 4.25
N GLY A 7 10.44 10.79 3.00
CA GLY A 7 9.14 10.93 2.36
C GLY A 7 8.31 9.65 2.37
N ASP A 8 8.92 8.51 2.02
CA ASP A 8 8.24 7.21 2.05
C ASP A 8 7.76 6.84 3.45
N GLU A 9 8.59 7.12 4.45
CA GLU A 9 8.23 6.85 5.84
C GLU A 9 7.08 7.75 6.30
N ALA A 10 7.09 8.99 5.87
CA ALA A 10 6.02 9.94 6.21
C ALA A 10 4.70 9.53 5.60
N ILE A 11 4.71 9.06 4.35
CA ILE A 11 3.51 8.54 3.68
C ILE A 11 3.00 7.32 4.43
N ALA A 12 3.89 6.39 4.77
CA ALA A 12 3.52 5.18 5.51
C ALA A 12 2.92 5.52 6.87
N GLN A 13 3.52 6.44 7.60
CA GLN A 13 3.01 6.87 8.89
C GLN A 13 1.64 7.53 8.76
N GLY A 14 1.45 8.35 7.72
CA GLY A 14 0.15 8.96 7.44
C GLY A 14 -0.93 7.92 7.18
N ALA A 15 -0.61 6.86 6.45
CA ALA A 15 -1.54 5.76 6.19
C ALA A 15 -1.90 5.03 7.49
N ILE A 16 -0.92 4.76 8.34
CA ILE A 16 -1.15 4.13 9.64
C ILE A 16 -2.08 5.01 10.49
N ASP A 17 -1.80 6.31 10.54
CA ASP A 17 -2.58 7.26 11.33
C ASP A 17 -4.03 7.38 10.80
N ALA A 18 -4.22 7.17 9.51
CA ALA A 18 -5.54 7.19 8.88
C ALA A 18 -6.36 5.92 9.12
N GLY A 19 -5.80 4.93 9.82
CA GLY A 19 -6.53 3.69 10.13
C GLY A 19 -6.41 2.62 9.05
N LEU A 20 -5.24 2.51 8.46
CA LEU A 20 -4.96 1.50 7.42
C LEU A 20 -5.21 0.10 7.95
N SER A 21 -5.90 -0.72 7.14
CA SER A 21 -6.12 -2.14 7.46
C SER A 21 -5.15 -3.07 6.73
N GLY A 22 -4.71 -2.69 5.54
CA GLY A 22 -3.77 -3.51 4.80
C GLY A 22 -2.98 -2.75 3.77
N VAL A 23 -1.75 -3.20 3.53
CA VAL A 23 -0.87 -2.67 2.49
C VAL A 23 -0.41 -3.81 1.61
N TYR A 24 -0.44 -3.57 0.31
CA TYR A 24 -0.05 -4.54 -0.71
C TYR A 24 0.96 -3.87 -1.63
N ALA A 25 2.02 -4.59 -1.96
CA ALA A 25 3.07 -4.03 -2.81
C ALA A 25 3.80 -5.12 -3.60
N TYR A 26 4.33 -4.72 -4.73
CA TYR A 26 5.39 -5.46 -5.40
C TYR A 26 6.67 -4.63 -5.27
N PRO A 27 7.80 -5.23 -4.87
CA PRO A 27 9.02 -4.46 -4.63
C PRO A 27 9.47 -3.67 -5.85
N GLY A 28 9.73 -2.39 -5.65
CA GLY A 28 10.19 -1.51 -6.73
C GLY A 28 10.58 -0.15 -6.17
N THR A 29 11.85 0.21 -6.37
CA THR A 29 12.34 1.53 -5.98
C THR A 29 11.62 2.58 -6.84
N PRO A 30 11.13 3.67 -6.24
CA PRO A 30 11.37 4.15 -4.88
C PRO A 30 10.26 3.86 -3.86
N SER A 31 9.34 2.96 -4.13
CA SER A 31 8.17 2.75 -3.25
C SER A 31 8.34 1.64 -2.20
N THR A 32 9.41 0.84 -2.30
CA THR A 32 9.61 -0.32 -1.43
C THR A 32 9.60 0.04 0.06
N GLU A 33 10.21 1.16 0.41
CA GLU A 33 10.38 1.58 1.79
C GLU A 33 9.07 1.89 2.51
N ILE A 34 8.01 2.17 1.77
CA ILE A 34 6.70 2.46 2.36
C ILE A 34 6.18 1.20 3.07
N THR A 35 6.16 0.08 2.36
CA THR A 35 5.68 -1.18 2.92
C THR A 35 6.63 -1.70 4.00
N GLU A 36 7.94 -1.55 3.80
CA GLU A 36 8.92 -1.93 4.80
C GLU A 36 8.72 -1.19 6.12
N TYR A 37 8.45 0.11 6.06
CA TYR A 37 8.18 0.92 7.24
C TYR A 37 6.95 0.41 7.99
N ILE A 38 5.88 0.10 7.27
CA ILE A 38 4.64 -0.40 7.87
C ILE A 38 4.90 -1.76 8.53
N GLN A 39 5.62 -2.65 7.85
CA GLN A 39 5.98 -3.95 8.41
C GLN A 39 6.80 -3.80 9.70
N LEU A 40 7.74 -2.87 9.71
CA LEU A 40 8.56 -2.62 10.89
C LEU A 40 7.71 -2.12 12.06
N CYS A 41 6.77 -1.23 11.80
CA CYS A 41 5.85 -0.74 12.83
C CYS A 41 4.99 -1.86 13.40
N GLU A 42 4.49 -2.75 12.53
CA GLU A 42 3.69 -3.89 12.97
C GLU A 42 4.51 -4.86 13.81
N LYS A 43 5.75 -5.11 13.40
CA LYS A 43 6.66 -5.98 14.15
C LYS A 43 6.92 -5.45 15.56
N ARG A 44 7.03 -4.12 15.70
CA ARG A 44 7.28 -3.49 16.99
C ARG A 44 6.09 -3.57 17.93
N LYS A 45 4.87 -3.73 17.41
CA LYS A 45 3.66 -3.86 18.22
C LYS A 45 3.56 -5.20 18.93
N GLY A 46 4.21 -6.23 18.41
CA GLY A 46 4.12 -7.59 18.93
C GLY A 46 2.83 -8.30 18.53
N ASP A 47 2.72 -9.57 18.92
CA ASP A 47 1.63 -10.45 18.46
C ASP A 47 0.28 -10.14 19.10
N GLU A 48 0.26 -9.48 20.24
CA GLU A 48 -0.95 -9.19 20.99
C GLU A 48 -1.65 -7.89 20.59
N ALA A 49 -1.05 -7.13 19.69
CA ALA A 49 -1.62 -5.85 19.27
C ALA A 49 -2.92 -6.05 18.50
N LYS A 50 -3.99 -5.41 18.97
CA LYS A 50 -5.26 -5.39 18.26
C LYS A 50 -5.17 -4.42 17.08
N GLY A 51 -5.89 -4.72 15.99
CA GLY A 51 -5.93 -3.87 14.84
C GLY A 51 -4.64 -3.90 14.03
N LYS A 52 -4.01 -5.06 13.94
CA LYS A 52 -2.81 -5.24 13.12
C LYS A 52 -3.10 -4.93 11.66
N ILE A 53 -2.13 -4.31 11.03
CA ILE A 53 -2.19 -4.03 9.60
C ILE A 53 -1.66 -5.25 8.85
N PHE A 54 -2.45 -5.75 7.90
CA PHE A 54 -2.03 -6.85 7.03
C PHE A 54 -1.03 -6.30 6.01
N CYS A 55 0.16 -6.90 5.93
CA CYS A 55 1.19 -6.48 4.99
C CYS A 55 1.52 -7.65 4.06
N GLN A 56 1.42 -7.43 2.77
CA GLN A 56 1.68 -8.48 1.79
C GLN A 56 2.53 -7.97 0.64
N TRP A 57 3.64 -8.68 0.39
CA TRP A 57 4.39 -8.56 -0.84
C TRP A 57 3.74 -9.48 -1.86
N ALA A 58 3.33 -8.92 -2.98
CA ALA A 58 2.66 -9.68 -4.03
C ALA A 58 3.64 -10.11 -5.12
N THR A 59 3.20 -11.02 -5.98
CA THR A 59 4.04 -11.52 -7.08
C THR A 59 4.14 -10.53 -8.23
N ASN A 60 3.20 -9.61 -8.33
CA ASN A 60 3.25 -8.51 -9.28
C ASN A 60 2.24 -7.43 -8.85
N GLU A 61 2.23 -6.32 -9.56
CA GLU A 61 1.39 -5.18 -9.23
C GLU A 61 -0.10 -5.48 -9.44
N LYS A 62 -0.44 -6.34 -10.39
CA LYS A 62 -1.84 -6.70 -10.61
C LYS A 62 -2.41 -7.43 -9.41
N THR A 63 -1.71 -8.44 -8.90
CA THR A 63 -2.17 -9.18 -7.72
C THR A 63 -2.18 -8.29 -6.48
N ALA A 64 -1.22 -7.37 -6.36
CA ALA A 64 -1.22 -6.41 -5.26
C ALA A 64 -2.48 -5.53 -5.32
N MET A 65 -2.80 -4.99 -6.47
CA MET A 65 -3.98 -4.16 -6.67
C MET A 65 -5.27 -4.94 -6.39
N GLU A 66 -5.35 -6.17 -6.87
CA GLU A 66 -6.52 -7.03 -6.65
C GLU A 66 -6.71 -7.34 -5.17
N GLY A 67 -5.64 -7.59 -4.44
CA GLY A 67 -5.71 -7.80 -2.99
C GLY A 67 -6.25 -6.57 -2.26
N ALA A 68 -5.71 -5.41 -2.59
CA ALA A 68 -6.13 -4.14 -2.00
C ALA A 68 -7.61 -3.86 -2.32
N LEU A 69 -8.01 -4.11 -3.55
CA LEU A 69 -9.38 -3.91 -3.99
C LEU A 69 -10.35 -4.82 -3.23
N GLY A 70 -9.97 -6.10 -3.05
CA GLY A 70 -10.79 -7.04 -2.27
C GLY A 70 -10.97 -6.58 -0.83
N MET A 71 -9.91 -6.08 -0.21
CA MET A 71 -9.99 -5.53 1.14
C MET A 71 -10.94 -4.34 1.19
N SER A 72 -10.88 -3.45 0.19
CA SER A 72 -11.78 -2.31 0.10
C SER A 72 -13.23 -2.73 -0.07
N TYR A 73 -13.50 -3.78 -0.86
CA TYR A 73 -14.85 -4.30 -1.01
C TYR A 73 -15.46 -4.71 0.33
N MET A 74 -14.63 -5.16 1.26
CA MET A 74 -15.08 -5.55 2.60
C MET A 74 -15.20 -4.36 3.57
N GLY A 75 -15.08 -3.14 3.07
CA GLY A 75 -15.25 -1.94 3.88
C GLY A 75 -14.02 -1.50 4.65
N LYS A 76 -12.86 -2.10 4.37
CA LYS A 76 -11.61 -1.78 5.06
C LYS A 76 -10.76 -0.83 4.22
N ARG A 77 -9.77 -0.20 4.88
CA ARG A 77 -8.87 0.75 4.22
C ARG A 77 -7.61 0.05 3.75
N ALA A 78 -7.34 0.16 2.46
CA ALA A 78 -6.21 -0.50 1.83
C ALA A 78 -5.31 0.50 1.11
N LEU A 79 -4.01 0.21 1.12
CA LEU A 79 -2.99 0.95 0.38
C LEU A 79 -2.27 -0.03 -0.53
N VAL A 80 -2.11 0.33 -1.79
CA VAL A 80 -1.26 -0.42 -2.69
C VAL A 80 -0.15 0.49 -3.19
N CYS A 81 1.08 -0.01 -3.15
CA CYS A 81 2.27 0.76 -3.49
C CYS A 81 3.00 0.11 -4.64
N MET A 82 3.46 0.92 -5.58
CA MET A 82 4.19 0.43 -6.73
C MET A 82 5.06 1.53 -7.35
N LYS A 83 6.05 1.13 -8.12
CA LYS A 83 6.77 2.03 -9.00
C LYS A 83 5.83 2.45 -10.13
N HIS A 84 6.07 3.60 -10.73
CA HIS A 84 5.17 4.13 -11.77
C HIS A 84 4.93 3.15 -12.92
N VAL A 85 5.95 2.39 -13.32
CA VAL A 85 5.78 1.39 -14.41
C VAL A 85 4.83 0.27 -14.00
N GLY A 86 4.65 0.05 -12.70
CA GLY A 86 3.71 -0.96 -12.21
C GLY A 86 2.26 -0.63 -12.53
N MET A 87 1.94 0.63 -12.80
CA MET A 87 0.58 1.01 -13.19
C MET A 87 0.16 0.33 -14.48
N ASN A 88 1.09 0.09 -15.40
CA ASN A 88 0.78 -0.65 -16.62
C ASN A 88 0.44 -2.11 -16.32
N VAL A 89 1.13 -2.70 -15.36
CA VAL A 89 0.89 -4.10 -14.99
C VAL A 89 -0.46 -4.24 -14.30
N CYS A 90 -0.84 -3.30 -13.46
CA CYS A 90 -2.10 -3.37 -12.70
C CYS A 90 -3.27 -2.65 -13.38
N ALA A 91 -3.09 -2.20 -14.63
CA ALA A 91 -4.10 -1.38 -15.33
C ALA A 91 -5.48 -2.03 -15.35
N ASP A 92 -5.56 -3.33 -15.59
CA ASP A 92 -6.82 -4.06 -15.60
C ASP A 92 -7.54 -3.92 -14.26
N ALA A 93 -6.88 -4.27 -13.17
CA ALA A 93 -7.47 -4.18 -11.83
C ALA A 93 -7.79 -2.74 -11.45
N PHE A 94 -6.92 -1.79 -11.83
CA PHE A 94 -7.14 -0.38 -11.57
C PHE A 94 -8.40 0.13 -12.28
N MET A 95 -8.56 -0.21 -13.55
CA MET A 95 -9.74 0.19 -14.32
C MET A 95 -11.00 -0.47 -13.77
N ASN A 96 -10.92 -1.72 -13.37
CA ASN A 96 -12.05 -2.40 -12.76
C ASN A 96 -12.45 -1.77 -11.42
N ALA A 97 -11.50 -1.29 -10.64
CA ALA A 97 -11.81 -0.56 -9.41
C ALA A 97 -12.67 0.66 -9.69
N ALA A 98 -12.37 1.38 -10.78
CA ALA A 98 -13.15 2.55 -11.18
C ALA A 98 -14.57 2.16 -11.64
N ILE A 99 -14.68 1.03 -12.35
CA ILE A 99 -15.97 0.56 -12.90
C ILE A 99 -16.88 0.03 -11.78
N THR A 100 -16.35 -0.82 -10.91
CA THR A 100 -17.14 -1.44 -9.84
C THR A 100 -17.34 -0.52 -8.64
N GLY A 101 -16.47 0.47 -8.50
CA GLY A 101 -16.42 1.28 -7.30
C GLY A 101 -15.73 0.54 -6.16
N VAL A 102 -15.61 1.21 -5.04
CA VAL A 102 -15.01 0.68 -3.83
C VAL A 102 -15.94 0.94 -2.65
N ASN A 103 -15.82 0.16 -1.60
CA ASN A 103 -16.63 0.33 -0.41
C ASN A 103 -15.83 1.00 0.71
N GLY A 104 -14.66 0.47 1.03
CA GLY A 104 -13.74 1.10 1.96
C GLY A 104 -12.76 2.00 1.24
N GLY A 105 -11.90 2.69 1.98
CA GLY A 105 -10.88 3.54 1.40
C GLY A 105 -9.84 2.73 0.62
N LEU A 106 -9.48 3.20 -0.54
CA LEU A 106 -8.44 2.58 -1.36
C LEU A 106 -7.55 3.68 -1.92
N VAL A 107 -6.26 3.59 -1.60
CA VAL A 107 -5.27 4.53 -2.12
C VAL A 107 -4.26 3.75 -2.95
N VAL A 108 -4.03 4.21 -4.17
CA VAL A 108 -3.00 3.66 -5.05
C VAL A 108 -1.86 4.66 -5.08
N LEU A 109 -0.69 4.24 -4.64
CA LEU A 109 0.50 5.08 -4.64
C LEU A 109 1.45 4.61 -5.72
N ALA A 110 1.66 5.46 -6.71
CA ALA A 110 2.64 5.21 -7.77
C ALA A 110 3.82 6.15 -7.56
N ALA A 111 4.96 5.59 -7.26
CA ALA A 111 6.16 6.37 -7.01
C ALA A 111 6.96 6.54 -8.31
N ASP A 112 7.03 7.75 -8.78
CA ASP A 112 7.71 8.06 -10.04
C ASP A 112 9.23 8.04 -9.86
N ASP A 113 9.90 7.38 -10.79
CA ASP A 113 11.35 7.38 -10.89
C ASP A 113 11.72 8.11 -12.17
N PRO A 114 12.19 9.36 -12.09
CA PRO A 114 12.45 10.15 -13.28
C PRO A 114 13.60 9.62 -14.12
N SER A 115 14.48 8.79 -13.55
CA SER A 115 15.59 8.21 -14.30
C SER A 115 15.21 6.95 -15.05
N MET A 116 14.08 6.35 -14.77
CA MET A 116 13.58 5.15 -15.43
C MET A 116 14.50 3.94 -15.29
N HIS A 117 15.13 3.79 -14.18
CA HIS A 117 16.02 2.63 -13.92
C HIS A 117 15.29 1.44 -13.34
#